data_d92fa0c6ed4990db4e366b93d75c7524
#
_entry.id   d92fa0c6ed4990db4e366b93d75c7524
#
_cell.length_a   1.000
_cell.length_b   1.000
_cell.length_c   1.000
_cell.angle_alpha   90.00
_cell.angle_beta   90.00
_cell.angle_gamma   90.00
#
_symmetry.space_group_name_H-M   'P 1'
#
loop_
_entity.id
_entity.type
_entity.pdbx_description
1 polymer ?
#
loop_
_entity_poly.entity_id
_entity_poly.type
_entity_poly.pdbx_seq_one_letter_code
_entity_poly.pdbx_strand_id
1 'polypeptide(L)'
;MPVYPQSITDQKTIYESAGYPTYPSGGYHGGIDTVHGNHLAYAPTSGTVVVAHVWKGTTGGADSWGNYIVVDMGNGNYWLAAHFADQIHTVGQVLKKGDYIGEQGKTGNVTGIHTHWEYWVGGQS
;
A
#
# COMPACT_ATOMS: atom_id res chain seq x y z
N MET A 1 -0.23 -8.81 15.81
CA MET A 1 -0.64 -8.49 14.44
C MET A 1 -1.43 -7.21 14.42
N PRO A 2 -1.11 -6.29 13.52
CA PRO A 2 -1.92 -5.09 13.39
C PRO A 2 -3.31 -5.42 12.87
N VAL A 3 -4.30 -4.64 13.30
CA VAL A 3 -5.65 -4.69 12.77
C VAL A 3 -5.73 -3.62 11.68
N TYR A 4 -6.03 -4.04 10.46
CA TYR A 4 -6.09 -3.11 9.33
C TYR A 4 -7.33 -2.23 9.42
N PRO A 5 -7.20 -0.94 9.05
CA PRO A 5 -8.37 -0.08 8.93
C PRO A 5 -9.41 -0.69 8.00
N GLN A 6 -10.68 -0.62 8.41
CA GLN A 6 -11.79 -1.17 7.63
C GLN A 6 -11.82 -0.60 6.21
N SER A 7 -11.47 0.68 6.05
CA SER A 7 -11.47 1.32 4.74
C SER A 7 -10.43 0.76 3.78
N ILE A 8 -9.37 0.09 4.26
CA ILE A 8 -8.48 -0.68 3.39
C ILE A 8 -9.21 -1.92 2.89
N THR A 9 -9.82 -2.66 3.80
CA THR A 9 -10.48 -3.92 3.45
C THR A 9 -11.75 -3.70 2.63
N ASP A 10 -12.33 -2.52 2.65
CA ASP A 10 -13.52 -2.19 1.86
C ASP A 10 -13.23 -1.90 0.39
N GLN A 11 -11.96 -1.69 0.00
CA GLN A 11 -11.64 -1.20 -1.35
C GLN A 11 -11.64 -2.26 -2.44
N LYS A 12 -12.16 -3.51 -2.18
CA LYS A 12 -11.63 -4.50 -2.96
C LYS A 12 -12.06 -5.92 -2.88
N THR A 13 -11.54 -6.75 -3.73
CA THR A 13 -11.37 -8.17 -3.46
C THR A 13 -10.06 -8.37 -2.71
N ILE A 14 -10.12 -9.01 -1.55
CA ILE A 14 -8.93 -9.36 -0.79
C ILE A 14 -8.50 -10.75 -1.20
N TYR A 15 -7.24 -10.87 -1.58
CA TYR A 15 -6.65 -12.17 -1.86
C TYR A 15 -6.01 -12.72 -0.60
N GLU A 16 -6.80 -13.40 0.23
CA GLU A 16 -6.28 -13.95 1.48
C GLU A 16 -5.17 -14.96 1.25
N SER A 17 -5.22 -15.70 0.15
CA SER A 17 -4.17 -16.64 -0.19
C SER A 17 -2.85 -15.96 -0.52
N ALA A 18 -2.89 -14.71 -0.96
CA ALA A 18 -1.71 -13.88 -1.14
C ALA A 18 -1.56 -12.91 -0.01
N GLY A 19 -2.39 -13.02 1.01
CA GLY A 19 -2.49 -12.07 2.07
C GLY A 19 -1.58 -12.38 3.25
N TYR A 20 -1.85 -11.69 4.28
CA TYR A 20 -1.10 -11.64 5.50
C TYR A 20 -1.36 -12.87 6.38
N PRO A 21 -0.32 -13.47 7.00
CA PRO A 21 1.09 -13.09 6.94
C PRO A 21 1.95 -13.86 5.93
N THR A 22 1.42 -14.78 5.15
CA THR A 22 2.24 -15.58 4.24
C THR A 22 1.65 -15.61 2.84
N TYR A 23 2.53 -15.67 1.85
CA TYR A 23 2.14 -15.95 0.48
C TYR A 23 1.75 -17.43 0.33
N PRO A 24 0.95 -17.77 -0.69
CA PRO A 24 0.63 -19.16 -0.97
C PRO A 24 1.87 -20.01 -1.26
N SER A 25 2.94 -19.38 -1.76
CA SER A 25 4.22 -20.05 -2.02
C SER A 25 5.06 -20.27 -0.77
N GLY A 26 4.63 -19.77 0.39
CA GLY A 26 5.29 -19.95 1.69
C GLY A 26 6.15 -18.80 2.15
N GLY A 27 6.36 -17.75 1.36
CA GLY A 27 7.10 -16.57 1.80
C GLY A 27 6.29 -15.68 2.73
N TYR A 28 6.98 -14.88 3.56
CA TYR A 28 6.31 -13.94 4.44
C TYR A 28 5.69 -12.79 3.64
N HIS A 29 4.44 -12.47 3.93
CA HIS A 29 3.73 -11.33 3.36
C HIS A 29 3.37 -10.36 4.48
N GLY A 30 4.04 -9.21 4.53
CA GLY A 30 3.93 -8.23 5.62
C GLY A 30 2.67 -7.38 5.60
N GLY A 31 1.70 -7.68 4.73
CA GLY A 31 0.50 -6.88 4.59
C GLY A 31 -0.62 -7.64 3.90
N ILE A 32 -1.55 -6.89 3.31
CA ILE A 32 -2.63 -7.47 2.51
C ILE A 32 -2.64 -6.88 1.11
N ASP A 33 -3.08 -7.67 0.15
CA ASP A 33 -3.25 -7.23 -1.23
C ASP A 33 -4.73 -7.08 -1.55
N THR A 34 -5.07 -5.95 -2.18
CA THR A 34 -6.46 -5.70 -2.61
C THR A 34 -6.50 -5.37 -4.09
N VAL A 35 -7.58 -5.76 -4.74
CA VAL A 35 -7.86 -5.36 -6.12
C VAL A 35 -9.24 -4.71 -6.15
N HIS A 36 -9.28 -3.47 -6.61
CA HIS A 36 -10.53 -2.78 -6.85
C HIS A 36 -10.98 -3.05 -8.29
N GLY A 37 -12.29 -3.17 -8.52
CA GLY A 37 -12.81 -3.49 -9.86
C GLY A 37 -12.44 -2.47 -10.93
N ASN A 38 -12.26 -1.21 -10.57
CA ASN A 38 -11.82 -0.15 -11.49
C ASN A 38 -10.31 0.10 -11.45
N HIS A 39 -9.56 -0.69 -10.68
CA HIS A 39 -8.11 -0.58 -10.48
C HIS A 39 -7.67 0.77 -9.89
N LEU A 40 -8.53 1.45 -9.15
CA LEU A 40 -8.20 2.70 -8.46
C LEU A 40 -8.08 2.44 -6.95
N ALA A 41 -7.28 3.25 -6.28
CA ALA A 41 -7.07 3.15 -4.84
C ALA A 41 -7.36 4.49 -4.16
N TYR A 42 -7.78 4.41 -2.91
CA TYR A 42 -8.23 5.57 -2.14
C TYR A 42 -7.61 5.55 -0.74
N ALA A 43 -7.38 6.74 -0.16
CA ALA A 43 -6.80 6.86 1.16
C ALA A 43 -7.72 6.23 2.21
N PRO A 44 -7.23 5.24 2.97
CA PRO A 44 -8.06 4.58 3.99
C PRO A 44 -8.28 5.45 5.22
N THR A 45 -7.37 6.38 5.48
CA THR A 45 -7.47 7.36 6.56
C THR A 45 -6.89 8.69 6.10
N SER A 46 -7.16 9.74 6.85
CA SER A 46 -6.45 11.00 6.70
C SER A 46 -5.02 10.87 7.21
N GLY A 47 -4.12 11.69 6.70
CA GLY A 47 -2.74 11.72 7.14
C GLY A 47 -1.84 12.51 6.20
N THR A 48 -0.54 12.48 6.48
CA THR A 48 0.47 13.21 5.73
C THR A 48 1.44 12.25 5.06
N VAL A 49 1.70 12.44 3.79
CA VAL A 49 2.68 11.63 3.04
C VAL A 49 4.08 11.92 3.59
N VAL A 50 4.76 10.90 4.09
CA VAL A 50 6.12 11.01 4.61
C VAL A 50 7.15 10.30 3.75
N VAL A 51 6.73 9.40 2.88
CA VAL A 51 7.56 8.78 1.84
C VAL A 51 6.78 8.76 0.54
N ALA A 52 7.40 9.17 -0.55
CA ALA A 52 6.85 9.09 -1.90
C ALA A 52 7.96 8.56 -2.81
N HIS A 53 8.01 7.25 -2.95
CA HIS A 53 9.07 6.57 -3.69
C HIS A 53 8.71 6.39 -5.15
N VAL A 54 9.62 6.76 -6.04
CA VAL A 54 9.49 6.50 -7.47
C VAL A 54 10.23 5.21 -7.80
N TRP A 55 9.54 4.27 -8.41
CA TRP A 55 10.12 2.98 -8.78
C TRP A 55 11.30 3.18 -9.72
N LYS A 56 12.43 2.53 -9.41
CA LYS A 56 13.67 2.63 -10.18
C LYS A 56 13.86 1.48 -11.15
N GLY A 57 12.90 0.56 -11.21
CA GLY A 57 12.91 -0.55 -12.15
C GLY A 57 13.51 -1.83 -11.60
N THR A 58 13.75 -1.92 -10.29
CA THR A 58 14.28 -3.14 -9.67
C THR A 58 13.21 -3.84 -8.83
N THR A 59 13.52 -5.04 -8.37
CA THR A 59 12.60 -5.86 -7.57
C THR A 59 13.15 -6.17 -6.18
N GLY A 60 14.24 -5.52 -5.78
CA GLY A 60 14.88 -5.76 -4.49
C GLY A 60 14.75 -4.58 -3.53
N GLY A 61 14.88 -4.85 -2.24
CA GLY A 61 14.82 -3.83 -1.20
C GLY A 61 13.50 -3.07 -1.22
N ALA A 62 13.55 -1.78 -0.89
CA ALA A 62 12.37 -0.93 -0.91
C ALA A 62 11.79 -0.75 -2.31
N ASP A 63 12.62 -0.88 -3.35
CA ASP A 63 12.15 -0.75 -4.73
C ASP A 63 11.23 -1.92 -5.15
N SER A 64 11.21 -3.01 -4.36
CA SER A 64 10.27 -4.11 -4.58
C SER A 64 8.81 -3.68 -4.41
N TRP A 65 8.55 -2.58 -3.71
CA TRP A 65 7.22 -2.00 -3.58
C TRP A 65 6.83 -1.11 -4.78
N GLY A 66 7.74 -0.90 -5.73
CA GLY A 66 7.49 -0.05 -6.90
C GLY A 66 7.25 1.40 -6.51
N ASN A 67 6.30 2.04 -7.18
CA ASN A 67 5.83 3.36 -6.76
C ASN A 67 4.97 3.18 -5.50
N TYR A 68 5.44 3.70 -4.37
CA TYR A 68 4.71 3.54 -3.12
C TYR A 68 4.73 4.82 -2.29
N ILE A 69 3.79 4.90 -1.36
CA ILE A 69 3.73 5.98 -0.38
C ILE A 69 3.64 5.40 1.02
N VAL A 70 4.13 6.16 1.98
CA VAL A 70 3.90 5.93 3.41
C VAL A 70 3.23 7.17 3.98
N VAL A 71 2.16 6.98 4.72
CA VAL A 71 1.34 8.06 5.27
C VAL A 71 1.36 7.98 6.79
N ASP A 72 1.73 9.10 7.42
CA ASP A 72 1.67 9.29 8.86
C ASP A 72 0.24 9.68 9.24
N MET A 73 -0.40 8.85 10.05
CA MET A 73 -1.79 9.07 10.47
C MET A 73 -1.93 10.10 11.60
N GLY A 74 -0.80 10.55 12.17
CA GLY A 74 -0.81 11.53 13.24
C GLY A 74 -0.96 10.96 14.65
N ASN A 75 -1.09 9.65 14.79
CA ASN A 75 -1.28 8.96 16.07
C ASN A 75 -0.16 7.98 16.40
N GLY A 76 0.98 8.09 15.72
CA GLY A 76 2.09 7.15 15.85
C GLY A 76 1.97 5.94 14.93
N ASN A 77 0.92 5.83 14.17
CA ASN A 77 0.69 4.75 13.22
C ASN A 77 0.82 5.26 11.79
N TYR A 78 1.18 4.37 10.88
CA TYR A 78 1.42 4.67 9.47
C TYR A 78 0.75 3.62 8.61
N TRP A 79 0.43 3.96 7.36
CA TRP A 79 0.10 2.95 6.37
C TRP A 79 0.95 3.14 5.13
N LEU A 80 1.20 2.02 4.46
CA LEU A 80 1.92 1.97 3.19
C LEU A 80 0.96 1.47 2.12
N ALA A 81 1.01 2.10 0.95
CA ALA A 81 0.32 1.62 -0.24
C ALA A 81 1.32 1.54 -1.38
N ALA A 82 1.36 0.41 -2.08
CA ALA A 82 2.44 0.07 -3.00
C ALA A 82 1.94 -0.37 -4.38
N HIS A 83 2.88 -0.43 -5.31
CA HIS A 83 2.72 -0.93 -6.68
C HIS A 83 1.85 -0.06 -7.58
N PHE A 84 1.78 1.25 -7.29
CA PHE A 84 1.04 2.16 -8.17
C PHE A 84 1.66 2.22 -9.56
N ALA A 85 0.81 2.44 -10.56
CA ALA A 85 1.27 2.62 -11.94
C ALA A 85 2.21 3.81 -12.06
N ASP A 86 1.91 4.90 -11.34
CA ASP A 86 2.71 6.12 -11.32
C ASP A 86 2.86 6.63 -9.90
N GLN A 87 3.86 7.49 -9.68
CA GLN A 87 3.98 8.23 -8.42
C GLN A 87 3.42 9.63 -8.60
N ILE A 88 2.27 9.87 -7.99
CA ILE A 88 1.56 11.16 -8.10
C ILE A 88 1.64 12.01 -6.83
N HIS A 89 2.41 11.55 -5.85
CA HIS A 89 2.47 12.18 -4.53
C HIS A 89 3.80 12.86 -4.27
N THR A 90 3.79 13.79 -3.32
CA THR A 90 5.00 14.43 -2.81
C THR A 90 4.99 14.36 -1.28
N VAL A 91 6.18 14.28 -0.69
CA VAL A 91 6.33 14.32 0.77
C VAL A 91 5.77 15.64 1.31
N GLY A 92 4.98 15.56 2.37
CA GLY A 92 4.31 16.70 2.97
C GLY A 92 2.87 16.89 2.50
N GLN A 93 2.45 16.18 1.48
CA GLN A 93 1.07 16.23 0.98
C GLN A 93 0.10 15.73 2.06
N VAL A 94 -0.98 16.46 2.27
CA VAL A 94 -2.03 16.06 3.20
C VAL A 94 -3.14 15.33 2.44
N LEU A 95 -3.50 14.17 2.92
CA LEU A 95 -4.59 13.36 2.39
C LEU A 95 -5.74 13.33 3.37
N LYS A 96 -6.94 13.22 2.83
CA LYS A 96 -8.16 12.97 3.62
C LYS A 96 -8.68 11.57 3.28
N LYS A 97 -9.30 10.92 4.25
CA LYS A 97 -9.94 9.63 4.04
C LYS A 97 -10.84 9.69 2.80
N GLY A 98 -10.66 8.73 1.90
CA GLY A 98 -11.42 8.65 0.65
C GLY A 98 -10.80 9.38 -0.53
N ASP A 99 -9.73 10.16 -0.33
CA ASP A 99 -9.03 10.81 -1.45
C ASP A 99 -8.48 9.77 -2.40
N TYR A 100 -8.56 10.06 -3.70
CA TYR A 100 -7.92 9.25 -4.72
C TYR A 100 -6.40 9.28 -4.51
N ILE A 101 -5.76 8.11 -4.48
CA ILE A 101 -4.32 8.02 -4.27
C ILE A 101 -3.57 7.35 -5.42
N GLY A 102 -4.25 6.84 -6.41
CA GLY A 102 -3.57 6.36 -7.59
C GLY A 102 -4.24 5.17 -8.25
N GLU A 103 -3.71 4.84 -9.42
CA GLU A 103 -4.08 3.67 -10.18
C GLU A 103 -3.26 2.49 -9.72
N GLN A 104 -3.92 1.37 -9.46
CA GLN A 104 -3.24 0.13 -9.12
C GLN A 104 -2.44 -0.37 -10.32
N GLY A 105 -1.21 -0.78 -10.07
CA GLY A 105 -0.30 -1.16 -11.13
C GLY A 105 0.48 -2.41 -10.82
N LYS A 106 1.58 -2.57 -11.53
CA LYS A 106 2.47 -3.73 -11.42
C LYS A 106 3.93 -3.33 -11.22
N THR A 107 4.18 -2.11 -10.72
CA THR A 107 5.55 -1.68 -10.46
C THR A 107 6.13 -2.42 -9.26
N GLY A 108 7.42 -2.68 -9.27
CA GLY A 108 8.09 -3.44 -8.23
C GLY A 108 8.02 -4.94 -8.46
N ASN A 109 8.05 -5.70 -7.38
CA ASN A 109 8.06 -7.16 -7.44
C ASN A 109 6.65 -7.72 -7.32
N VAL A 110 5.94 -7.81 -8.44
CA VAL A 110 4.55 -8.26 -8.49
C VAL A 110 4.29 -9.09 -9.75
N THR A 111 3.22 -9.88 -9.70
CA THR A 111 2.79 -10.70 -10.85
C THR A 111 1.46 -10.26 -11.43
N GLY A 112 0.75 -9.34 -10.80
CA GLY A 112 -0.53 -8.86 -11.28
C GLY A 112 -0.89 -7.51 -10.67
N ILE A 113 -1.88 -6.84 -11.26
CA ILE A 113 -2.36 -5.53 -10.80
C ILE A 113 -3.02 -5.66 -9.43
N HIS A 114 -2.52 -4.91 -8.46
CA HIS A 114 -3.09 -4.84 -7.12
C HIS A 114 -2.50 -3.68 -6.35
N THR A 115 -3.05 -3.41 -5.16
CA THR A 115 -2.40 -2.55 -4.16
C THR A 115 -1.96 -3.44 -3.01
N HIS A 116 -0.70 -3.33 -2.63
CA HIS A 116 -0.17 -3.94 -1.42
C HIS A 116 -0.25 -2.91 -0.30
N TRP A 117 -0.88 -3.27 0.81
CA TRP A 117 -1.06 -2.40 1.96
C TRP A 117 -0.31 -2.96 3.16
N GLU A 118 0.35 -2.07 3.91
CA GLU A 118 0.86 -2.40 5.23
C GLU A 118 0.36 -1.37 6.24
N TYR A 119 0.10 -1.82 7.45
CA TYR A 119 -0.30 -0.97 8.55
C TYR A 119 0.76 -1.08 9.64
N TRP A 120 1.47 0.00 9.90
CA TRP A 120 2.59 0.01 10.82
C TRP A 120 2.18 0.66 12.13
N VAL A 121 2.14 -0.12 13.19
CA VAL A 121 1.83 0.36 14.53
C VAL A 121 3.10 0.87 15.19
N GLY A 122 3.10 2.10 15.70
CA GLY A 122 4.25 2.70 16.34
C GLY A 122 5.42 2.95 15.39
N GLY A 123 5.16 3.09 14.08
CA GLY A 123 6.19 3.31 13.08
C GLY A 123 6.90 2.04 12.61
N GLN A 124 6.41 0.87 12.98
CA GLN A 124 7.00 -0.42 12.62
C GLN A 124 6.18 -1.13 11.56
N SER A 125 6.85 -1.66 10.59
CA SER A 125 6.22 -2.52 9.59
C SER A 125 5.90 -3.91 10.16
#